data_9c37dd742b7cc35bb19ee0aeef262526
#
_entry.id   9c37dd742b7cc35bb19ee0aeef262526
#
_cell.length_a   1.000
_cell.length_b   1.000
_cell.length_c   1.000
_cell.angle_alpha   90.00
_cell.angle_beta   90.00
_cell.angle_gamma   90.00
#
_symmetry.space_group_name_H-M   'P 1'
#
loop_
_entity.id
_entity.type
_entity.pdbx_description
1 polymer ?
#
loop_
_entity_poly.entity_id
_entity_poly.type
_entity_poly.pdbx_seq_one_letter_code
_entity_poly.pdbx_strand_id
1 'polypeptide(L)'
;AGNTSVLLGGKTSEGWYPFSWGVDQSNYRTFALNRWTENNPSQDVIIPRLHKSNANNANNRVANTWWLRDGSFLRLKNIEIGYQIPKKFLSKIGFEAARIYLMGYNLAVWDHIKYFDPEAGNANAGLNYPLPRTYTIGLDFTF
;
A
#
# COMPACT_ATOMS: atom_id res chain seq x y z
N ALA A 1 -4.33 9.51 -8.49
CA ALA A 1 -3.86 8.54 -9.48
C ALA A 1 -2.37 8.72 -9.71
N GLY A 2 -1.68 7.65 -9.97
CA GLY A 2 -0.28 7.67 -10.32
C GLY A 2 0.01 6.63 -11.41
N ASN A 3 1.07 6.88 -12.17
CA ASN A 3 1.56 5.94 -13.18
C ASN A 3 3.08 5.87 -13.05
N THR A 4 3.56 4.85 -12.39
CA THR A 4 4.98 4.62 -12.14
C THR A 4 5.32 3.15 -12.31
N SER A 5 6.59 2.87 -12.55
CA SER A 5 7.11 1.51 -12.49
C SER A 5 7.81 1.32 -11.15
N VAL A 6 7.54 0.21 -10.49
CA VAL A 6 8.10 -0.12 -9.18
C VAL A 6 9.03 -1.32 -9.32
N LEU A 7 10.21 -1.21 -8.74
CA LEU A 7 11.19 -2.27 -8.68
C LEU A 7 11.09 -3.01 -7.35
N LEU A 8 10.65 -4.26 -7.37
CA LEU A 8 10.48 -5.08 -6.16
C LEU A 8 11.77 -5.72 -5.66
N GLY A 9 12.81 -5.78 -6.47
CA GLY A 9 14.07 -6.46 -6.17
C GLY A 9 15.28 -5.61 -6.49
N GLY A 10 16.45 -6.18 -6.32
CA GLY A 10 17.74 -5.53 -6.51
C GLY A 10 18.32 -4.99 -5.21
N LYS A 11 19.45 -4.29 -5.30
CA LYS A 11 20.19 -3.78 -4.14
C LYS A 11 19.40 -2.75 -3.30
N THR A 12 18.45 -2.07 -3.93
CA THR A 12 17.67 -1.00 -3.29
C THR A 12 16.43 -1.48 -2.55
N SER A 13 16.06 -2.75 -2.69
CA SER A 13 14.86 -3.34 -2.11
C SER A 13 15.16 -4.56 -1.24
N GLU A 14 16.17 -4.44 -0.40
CA GLU A 14 16.67 -5.53 0.45
C GLU A 14 15.60 -6.13 1.36
N GLY A 15 14.61 -5.35 1.79
CA GLY A 15 13.50 -5.84 2.60
C GLY A 15 12.54 -6.81 1.91
N TRP A 16 12.62 -6.94 0.59
CA TRP A 16 11.75 -7.81 -0.21
C TRP A 16 12.35 -9.17 -0.49
N TYR A 17 13.65 -9.26 -0.58
CA TYR A 17 14.31 -10.51 -0.89
C TYR A 17 14.65 -11.27 0.39
N PRO A 18 14.16 -12.52 0.57
CA PRO A 18 14.56 -13.35 1.70
C PRO A 18 16.08 -13.54 1.72
N PHE A 19 16.67 -13.55 2.90
CA PHE A 19 18.13 -13.65 3.13
C PHE A 19 18.96 -12.47 2.61
N SER A 20 18.39 -11.30 2.42
CA SER A 20 19.16 -10.14 1.97
C SER A 20 20.25 -9.72 2.96
N TRP A 21 20.03 -9.92 4.25
CA TRP A 21 20.97 -9.60 5.33
C TRP A 21 21.72 -10.84 5.90
N GLY A 22 21.43 -12.04 5.37
CA GLY A 22 21.93 -13.29 5.89
C GLY A 22 20.82 -14.25 6.34
N VAL A 23 21.15 -15.51 6.56
CA VAL A 23 20.14 -16.54 6.88
C VAL A 23 19.51 -16.37 8.26
N ASP A 24 20.19 -15.71 9.15
CA ASP A 24 19.89 -15.51 10.56
C ASP A 24 19.34 -14.10 10.90
N GLN A 25 19.38 -13.17 9.94
CA GLN A 25 19.00 -11.77 10.17
C GLN A 25 17.72 -11.32 9.45
N SER A 26 17.14 -12.17 8.61
CA SER A 26 15.98 -11.82 7.80
C SER A 26 14.76 -12.65 8.18
N ASN A 27 13.65 -11.96 8.48
CA ASN A 27 12.36 -12.61 8.63
C ASN A 27 11.78 -12.99 7.27
N TYR A 28 11.18 -14.18 7.20
CA TYR A 28 10.42 -14.59 6.03
C TYR A 28 9.06 -13.92 6.03
N ARG A 29 8.69 -13.40 4.88
CA ARG A 29 7.34 -12.93 4.63
C ARG A 29 6.52 -14.03 3.95
N THR A 30 5.22 -14.04 4.15
CA THR A 30 4.31 -15.06 3.60
C THR A 30 4.37 -15.16 2.08
N PHE A 31 4.64 -14.07 1.36
CA PHE A 31 4.78 -14.10 -0.09
C PHE A 31 6.01 -14.90 -0.56
N ALA A 32 7.00 -15.16 0.30
CA ALA A 32 8.13 -16.02 -0.01
C ALA A 32 7.73 -17.49 -0.20
N LEU A 33 6.52 -17.88 0.18
CA LEU A 33 5.95 -19.17 -0.15
C LEU A 33 5.69 -19.31 -1.65
N ASN A 34 5.38 -18.21 -2.34
CA ASN A 34 5.24 -18.17 -3.78
C ASN A 34 6.61 -17.95 -4.44
N ARG A 35 7.45 -18.95 -4.40
CA ARG A 35 8.79 -18.96 -4.98
C ARG A 35 8.99 -20.14 -5.91
N TRP A 36 9.96 -20.03 -6.77
CA TRP A 36 10.42 -21.15 -7.57
C TRP A 36 11.07 -22.22 -6.68
N THR A 37 10.70 -23.48 -6.88
CA THR A 37 11.32 -24.64 -6.24
C THR A 37 11.48 -25.76 -7.27
N GLU A 38 12.36 -26.73 -7.00
CA GLU A 38 12.53 -27.89 -7.89
C GLU A 38 11.26 -28.74 -7.98
N ASN A 39 10.46 -28.79 -6.92
CA ASN A 39 9.18 -29.48 -6.88
C ASN A 39 8.03 -28.69 -7.56
N ASN A 40 8.20 -27.38 -7.70
CA ASN A 40 7.27 -26.50 -8.39
C ASN A 40 8.05 -25.50 -9.26
N PRO A 41 8.51 -25.91 -10.45
CA PRO A 41 9.35 -25.10 -11.32
C PRO A 41 8.55 -24.07 -12.14
N SER A 42 7.58 -23.41 -11.52
CA SER A 42 6.76 -22.40 -12.17
C SER A 42 7.55 -21.11 -12.44
N GLN A 43 7.31 -20.49 -13.59
CA GLN A 43 7.77 -19.14 -13.92
C GLN A 43 6.81 -18.06 -13.44
N ASP A 44 5.58 -18.44 -13.09
CA ASP A 44 4.57 -17.54 -12.50
C ASP A 44 4.71 -17.52 -10.97
N VAL A 45 5.86 -17.04 -10.52
CA VAL A 45 6.21 -16.89 -9.10
C VAL A 45 6.75 -15.50 -8.84
N ILE A 46 6.59 -15.04 -7.59
CA ILE A 46 7.04 -13.70 -7.19
C ILE A 46 8.54 -13.67 -6.96
N ILE A 47 9.07 -14.74 -6.39
CA ILE A 47 10.48 -14.87 -6.00
C ILE A 47 11.13 -16.00 -6.79
N PRO A 48 12.31 -15.74 -7.40
CA PRO A 48 13.07 -16.78 -8.05
C PRO A 48 13.63 -17.78 -7.03
N ARG A 49 14.37 -18.78 -7.50
CA ARG A 49 15.03 -19.77 -6.63
C ARG A 49 15.85 -19.09 -5.53
N LEU A 50 15.60 -19.48 -4.28
CA LEU A 50 16.35 -18.99 -3.13
C LEU A 50 17.68 -19.75 -2.97
N HIS A 51 18.70 -19.04 -2.54
CA HIS A 51 19.99 -19.57 -2.16
C HIS A 51 20.35 -19.09 -0.76
N LYS A 52 21.04 -19.92 0.01
CA LYS A 52 21.48 -19.60 1.37
C LYS A 52 22.60 -18.55 1.42
N SER A 53 23.36 -18.39 0.35
CA SER A 53 24.49 -17.47 0.29
C SER A 53 24.19 -16.27 -0.58
N ASN A 54 24.55 -15.08 -0.08
CA ASN A 54 24.47 -13.84 -0.86
C ASN A 54 25.34 -13.88 -2.13
N ALA A 55 26.47 -14.57 -2.11
CA ALA A 55 27.34 -14.73 -3.27
C ALA A 55 26.64 -15.50 -4.40
N ASN A 56 25.89 -16.56 -4.05
CA ASN A 56 25.15 -17.36 -5.01
C ASN A 56 23.83 -16.69 -5.49
N ASN A 57 23.41 -15.63 -4.82
CA ASN A 57 22.23 -14.86 -5.17
C ASN A 57 22.53 -13.60 -6.01
N ALA A 58 23.76 -13.40 -6.42
CA ALA A 58 24.18 -12.15 -7.06
C ALA A 58 23.28 -11.78 -8.26
N ASN A 59 22.94 -12.73 -9.12
CA ASN A 59 22.08 -12.52 -10.27
C ASN A 59 20.62 -12.16 -9.88
N ASN A 60 20.08 -12.81 -8.86
CA ASN A 60 18.71 -12.59 -8.41
C ASN A 60 18.54 -11.24 -7.71
N ARG A 61 19.62 -10.63 -7.25
CA ARG A 61 19.63 -9.34 -6.57
C ARG A 61 19.92 -8.16 -7.50
N VAL A 62 20.32 -8.42 -8.74
CA VAL A 62 20.52 -7.35 -9.73
C VAL A 62 19.15 -6.84 -10.18
N ALA A 63 19.03 -5.52 -10.29
CA ALA A 63 17.85 -4.88 -10.85
C ALA A 63 17.66 -5.34 -12.31
N ASN A 64 16.54 -5.92 -12.60
CA ASN A 64 16.17 -6.44 -13.91
C ASN A 64 14.66 -6.39 -14.12
N THR A 65 14.21 -6.73 -15.32
CA THR A 65 12.78 -6.69 -15.68
C THR A 65 11.90 -7.67 -14.89
N TRP A 66 12.48 -8.74 -14.33
CA TRP A 66 11.76 -9.66 -13.46
C TRP A 66 11.15 -8.95 -12.23
N TRP A 67 11.89 -7.99 -11.66
CA TRP A 67 11.46 -7.24 -10.49
C TRP A 67 10.60 -6.03 -10.82
N LEU A 68 10.49 -5.66 -12.09
CA LEU A 68 9.72 -4.50 -12.50
C LEU A 68 8.22 -4.84 -12.41
N ARG A 69 7.45 -3.97 -11.78
CA ARG A 69 6.00 -4.06 -11.67
C ARG A 69 5.34 -2.77 -12.11
N ASP A 70 4.13 -2.90 -12.60
CA ASP A 70 3.27 -1.77 -12.88
C ASP A 70 2.84 -1.15 -11.55
N GLY A 71 3.27 0.07 -11.29
CA GLY A 71 2.93 0.84 -10.10
C GLY A 71 1.77 1.79 -10.31
N SER A 72 1.04 1.66 -11.40
CA SER A 72 -0.13 2.51 -11.65
C SER A 72 -1.24 2.22 -10.64
N PHE A 73 -1.88 3.28 -10.16
CA PHE A 73 -2.96 3.17 -9.18
C PHE A 73 -3.98 4.30 -9.29
N LEU A 74 -5.17 4.03 -8.81
CA LEU A 74 -6.23 5.00 -8.56
C LEU A 74 -6.62 4.94 -7.09
N ARG A 75 -6.62 6.08 -6.40
CA ARG A 75 -6.99 6.18 -4.99
C ARG A 75 -8.15 7.14 -4.79
N LEU A 76 -9.16 6.69 -4.08
CA LEU A 76 -10.23 7.52 -3.56
C LEU A 76 -9.78 8.09 -2.22
N LYS A 77 -9.25 9.33 -2.25
CA LYS A 77 -8.63 9.96 -1.08
C LYS A 77 -9.66 10.51 -0.12
N ASN A 78 -10.56 11.36 -0.61
CA ASN A 78 -11.53 12.05 0.24
C ASN A 78 -12.91 11.98 -0.38
N ILE A 79 -13.89 11.69 0.46
CA ILE A 79 -15.30 11.93 0.19
C ILE A 79 -15.87 12.64 1.41
N GLU A 80 -16.65 13.68 1.18
CA GLU A 80 -17.48 14.30 2.20
C GLU A 80 -18.92 14.38 1.71
N ILE A 81 -19.83 13.97 2.56
CA ILE A 81 -21.27 14.09 2.37
C ILE A 81 -21.82 14.89 3.54
N GLY A 82 -22.30 16.11 3.26
CA GLY A 82 -22.86 16.99 4.28
C GLY A 82 -24.32 17.28 4.03
N TYR A 83 -25.08 17.36 5.10
CA TYR A 83 -26.48 17.77 5.08
C TYR A 83 -26.69 19.00 5.95
N GLN A 84 -27.21 20.07 5.35
CA GLN A 84 -27.58 21.29 6.05
C GLN A 84 -28.98 21.12 6.63
N ILE A 85 -29.10 21.27 7.95
CA ILE A 85 -30.40 21.15 8.62
C ILE A 85 -31.23 22.41 8.29
N PRO A 86 -32.47 22.24 7.82
CA PRO A 86 -33.32 23.40 7.49
C PRO A 86 -33.58 24.31 8.70
N LYS A 87 -33.51 25.64 8.49
CA LYS A 87 -33.70 26.64 9.52
C LYS A 87 -35.00 26.51 10.31
N LYS A 88 -36.07 26.02 9.68
CA LYS A 88 -37.36 25.77 10.33
C LYS A 88 -37.29 24.89 11.59
N PHE A 89 -36.34 23.97 11.63
CA PHE A 89 -36.14 23.11 12.80
C PHE A 89 -35.23 23.77 13.82
N LEU A 90 -34.25 24.54 13.38
CA LEU A 90 -33.21 25.15 14.20
C LEU A 90 -33.70 26.36 14.98
N SER A 91 -34.58 27.17 14.39
CA SER A 91 -35.13 28.37 15.03
C SER A 91 -35.90 28.08 16.32
N LYS A 92 -36.39 26.86 16.48
CA LYS A 92 -37.09 26.43 17.71
C LYS A 92 -36.15 26.19 18.89
N ILE A 93 -34.89 25.98 18.63
CA ILE A 93 -33.83 25.60 19.60
C ILE A 93 -32.72 26.64 19.71
N GLY A 94 -32.88 27.80 19.02
CA GLY A 94 -31.97 28.94 19.13
C GLY A 94 -30.70 28.86 18.29
N PHE A 95 -30.63 27.95 17.30
CA PHE A 95 -29.49 27.87 16.37
C PHE A 95 -29.79 28.59 15.05
N GLU A 96 -28.80 29.31 14.50
CA GLU A 96 -28.90 29.94 13.19
C GLU A 96 -28.66 28.98 12.04
N ALA A 97 -27.69 28.08 12.22
CA ALA A 97 -27.37 27.04 11.25
C ALA A 97 -26.85 25.76 11.96
N ALA A 98 -27.11 24.63 11.33
CA ALA A 98 -26.49 23.36 11.73
C ALA A 98 -26.25 22.48 10.51
N ARG A 99 -25.13 21.78 10.52
CA ARG A 99 -24.72 20.86 9.47
C ARG A 99 -24.22 19.56 10.10
N ILE A 100 -24.70 18.43 9.56
CA ILE A 100 -24.11 17.12 9.85
C ILE A 100 -23.33 16.67 8.62
N TYR A 101 -22.15 16.10 8.82
CA TYR A 101 -21.36 15.57 7.72
C TYR A 101 -20.68 14.25 8.06
N LEU A 102 -20.50 13.47 7.01
CA LEU A 102 -19.69 12.26 7.01
C LEU A 102 -18.50 12.50 6.10
N MET A 103 -17.31 12.27 6.61
CA MET A 103 -16.07 12.35 5.83
C MET A 103 -15.37 11.02 5.86
N GLY A 104 -14.88 10.59 4.70
CA GLY A 104 -14.03 9.44 4.58
C GLY A 104 -12.69 9.80 3.95
N TYR A 105 -11.61 9.34 4.56
CA TYR A 105 -10.25 9.53 4.05
C TYR A 105 -9.62 8.19 3.71
N ASN A 106 -8.90 8.12 2.56
CA ASN A 106 -8.21 6.94 2.05
C ASN A 106 -9.13 5.70 1.92
N LEU A 107 -10.31 5.89 1.31
CA LEU A 107 -11.41 4.92 1.32
C LEU A 107 -11.12 3.68 0.49
N ALA A 108 -10.52 3.86 -0.70
CA ALA A 108 -10.23 2.77 -1.60
C ALA A 108 -8.98 3.05 -2.43
N VAL A 109 -8.28 1.99 -2.79
CA VAL A 109 -7.19 2.02 -3.74
C VAL A 109 -7.37 0.85 -4.71
N TRP A 110 -7.19 1.13 -6.00
CA TRP A 110 -7.13 0.14 -7.07
C TRP A 110 -5.73 0.21 -7.66
N ASP A 111 -4.99 -0.88 -7.54
CA ASP A 111 -3.59 -0.97 -7.94
C ASP A 111 -3.23 -2.36 -8.46
N HIS A 112 -2.04 -2.49 -9.01
CA HIS A 112 -1.46 -3.75 -9.49
C HIS A 112 -0.44 -4.33 -8.48
N ILE A 113 -0.13 -3.59 -7.39
CA ILE A 113 0.86 -3.97 -6.39
C ILE A 113 0.13 -4.44 -5.13
N LYS A 114 0.04 -5.74 -4.93
CA LYS A 114 -0.72 -6.34 -3.81
C LYS A 114 0.02 -6.37 -2.47
N TYR A 115 1.27 -5.90 -2.41
CA TYR A 115 2.16 -6.17 -1.27
C TYR A 115 2.47 -4.96 -0.42
N PHE A 116 2.32 -3.76 -0.96
CA PHE A 116 2.54 -2.49 -0.26
C PHE A 116 1.75 -1.36 -0.93
N ASP A 117 1.72 -0.21 -0.29
CA ASP A 117 1.01 0.95 -0.81
C ASP A 117 1.72 1.50 -2.07
N PRO A 118 1.02 1.61 -3.21
CA PRO A 118 1.63 2.08 -4.46
C PRO A 118 2.14 3.54 -4.38
N GLU A 119 1.62 4.35 -3.47
CA GLU A 119 2.11 5.72 -3.22
C GLU A 119 3.45 5.74 -2.46
N ALA A 120 3.78 4.68 -1.75
CA ALA A 120 5.06 4.58 -1.04
C ALA A 120 6.25 4.50 -2.01
N GLY A 121 6.01 4.11 -3.25
CA GLY A 121 7.06 3.98 -4.27
C GLY A 121 8.16 3.01 -3.84
N ASN A 122 9.39 3.27 -4.32
CA ASN A 122 10.56 2.46 -3.97
C ASN A 122 11.21 2.88 -2.64
N ALA A 123 10.68 3.90 -1.96
CA ALA A 123 11.23 4.35 -0.69
C ALA A 123 11.11 3.25 0.36
N ASN A 124 12.22 3.00 1.08
CA ASN A 124 12.29 1.98 2.14
C ASN A 124 11.82 0.59 1.71
N ALA A 125 11.95 0.25 0.43
CA ALA A 125 11.53 -1.05 -0.11
C ALA A 125 10.08 -1.44 0.24
N GLY A 126 9.16 -0.48 0.29
CA GLY A 126 7.77 -0.69 0.68
C GLY A 126 7.54 -0.95 2.17
N LEU A 127 8.53 -0.69 3.03
CA LEU A 127 8.45 -0.86 4.48
C LEU A 127 7.81 0.35 5.20
N ASN A 128 7.16 1.24 4.46
CA ASN A 128 6.46 2.37 5.04
C ASN A 128 5.22 1.91 5.80
N TYR A 129 4.86 2.67 6.81
CA TYR A 129 3.62 2.43 7.55
C TYR A 129 2.42 2.57 6.59
N PRO A 130 1.49 1.62 6.59
CA PRO A 130 0.32 1.68 5.71
C PRO A 130 -0.57 2.87 6.08
N LEU A 131 -1.07 3.57 5.06
CA LEU A 131 -1.99 4.69 5.25
C LEU A 131 -3.32 4.21 5.85
N PRO A 132 -3.75 4.74 7.00
CA PRO A 132 -5.00 4.33 7.62
C PRO A 132 -6.20 4.80 6.80
N ARG A 133 -7.30 4.06 6.89
CA ARG A 133 -8.62 4.55 6.49
C ARG A 133 -9.25 5.25 7.67
N THR A 134 -9.77 6.44 7.42
CA THR A 134 -10.42 7.22 8.47
C THR A 134 -11.84 7.55 8.07
N TYR A 135 -12.77 7.37 9.00
CA TYR A 135 -14.17 7.76 8.87
C TYR A 135 -14.48 8.74 9.99
N THR A 136 -15.03 9.88 9.64
CA THR A 136 -15.35 10.95 10.57
C THR A 136 -16.81 11.33 10.42
N ILE A 137 -17.49 11.47 11.56
CA ILE A 137 -18.81 12.09 11.63
C ILE A 137 -18.61 13.41 12.35
N GLY A 138 -19.09 14.49 11.76
CA GLY A 138 -18.99 15.83 12.36
C GLY A 138 -20.33 16.55 12.39
N LEU A 139 -20.44 17.46 13.34
CA LEU A 139 -21.58 18.34 13.54
C LEU A 139 -21.04 19.77 13.68
N ASP A 140 -21.53 20.66 12.85
CA ASP A 140 -21.23 22.10 12.92
C ASP A 140 -22.49 22.83 13.36
N PHE A 141 -22.37 23.73 14.34
CA PHE A 141 -23.45 24.56 14.82
C PHE A 141 -23.03 26.03 14.81
N THR A 142 -23.97 26.89 14.40
CA THR A 142 -23.85 28.37 14.51
C THR A 142 -25.02 28.88 15.33
N PHE A 143 -24.70 29.71 16.36
CA PHE A 143 -25.69 30.36 17.23
C PHE A 143 -25.73 31.84 17.00
#